data_3ae4dbdaae8a491428d885413462b711
#
_entry.id   3ae4dbdaae8a491428d885413462b711
#
_cell.length_a   1.000
_cell.length_b   1.000
_cell.length_c   1.000
_cell.angle_alpha   90.00
_cell.angle_beta   90.00
_cell.angle_gamma   90.00
#
_symmetry.space_group_name_H-M   'P 1'
#
loop_
_entity.id
_entity.type
_entity.pdbx_description
1 polymer ?
#
loop_
_entity_poly.entity_id
_entity_poly.type
_entity_poly.pdbx_seq_one_letter_code
_entity_poly.pdbx_strand_id
1 'polypeptide(L)'
;MEERIIMSQECISEGLAALSNLEPKFDQIIPKMDKIPLRRRSDGFDRLLSTIVSQQVSVAAADAIWRKIKLAGFNKITKIKKASDQELRDVGLSKQKIKYVRSLANSKIDYRSLRTMPTSQVVKELTQVSGIGNWTAEIYAMFSLGRADVFAPGDLALQEATRLLFNLKERPSEKELRSIAKDWSPWQAVAARLLWSYYNQQKKREGIR
;
A
#
# COMPACT_ATOMS: atom_id res chain seq x y z
N MET A 1 16.50 16.97 -3.18
CA MET A 1 16.42 16.13 -4.38
C MET A 1 14.96 15.77 -4.62
N GLU A 2 14.49 15.88 -5.85
CA GLU A 2 13.15 15.45 -6.23
C GLU A 2 13.07 13.92 -6.14
N GLU A 3 12.06 13.40 -5.44
CA GLU A 3 11.89 11.95 -5.27
C GLU A 3 11.43 11.32 -6.58
N ARG A 4 12.03 10.18 -6.93
CA ARG A 4 11.68 9.44 -8.15
C ARG A 4 10.25 8.90 -8.06
N ILE A 5 9.51 9.02 -9.18
CA ILE A 5 8.12 8.57 -9.29
C ILE A 5 8.02 7.43 -10.32
N ILE A 6 7.42 6.32 -9.92
CA ILE A 6 7.10 5.20 -10.81
C ILE A 6 5.79 5.53 -11.54
N MET A 7 5.86 5.82 -12.83
CA MET A 7 4.69 6.20 -13.64
C MET A 7 4.31 5.15 -14.69
N SER A 8 5.27 4.35 -15.11
CA SER A 8 5.10 3.42 -16.23
C SER A 8 5.77 2.07 -15.97
N GLN A 9 5.57 1.13 -16.90
CA GLN A 9 6.20 -0.19 -16.83
C GLN A 9 7.72 -0.10 -17.07
N GLU A 10 8.17 0.87 -17.82
CA GLU A 10 9.59 1.14 -18.07
C GLU A 10 10.31 1.50 -16.76
N CYS A 11 9.67 2.30 -15.88
CA CYS A 11 10.21 2.58 -14.54
C CYS A 11 10.36 1.30 -13.70
N ILE A 12 9.44 0.33 -13.85
CA ILE A 12 9.56 -0.97 -13.18
C ILE A 12 10.75 -1.74 -13.73
N SER A 13 10.93 -1.79 -15.06
CA SER A 13 12.05 -2.49 -15.71
C SER A 13 13.40 -1.87 -15.31
N GLU A 14 13.50 -0.54 -15.29
CA GLU A 14 14.69 0.19 -14.81
C GLU A 14 15.00 -0.17 -13.35
N GLY A 15 13.98 -0.15 -12.48
CA GLY A 15 14.16 -0.51 -11.07
C GLY A 15 14.58 -1.96 -10.86
N LEU A 16 14.05 -2.91 -11.66
CA LEU A 16 14.47 -4.31 -11.60
C LEU A 16 15.93 -4.49 -12.03
N ALA A 17 16.36 -3.80 -13.09
CA ALA A 17 17.76 -3.84 -13.54
C ALA A 17 18.71 -3.27 -12.48
N ALA A 18 18.32 -2.17 -11.82
CA ALA A 18 19.10 -1.60 -10.72
C ALA A 18 19.17 -2.56 -9.51
N LEU A 19 18.03 -3.17 -9.13
CA LEU A 19 17.96 -4.11 -8.01
C LEU A 19 18.75 -5.41 -8.27
N SER A 20 18.80 -5.89 -9.52
CA SER A 20 19.63 -7.03 -9.95
C SER A 20 21.10 -6.79 -9.65
N ASN A 21 21.60 -5.56 -9.85
CA ASN A 21 22.97 -5.19 -9.54
C ASN A 21 23.23 -4.95 -8.03
N LEU A 22 22.20 -4.55 -7.28
CA LEU A 22 22.33 -4.25 -5.85
C LEU A 22 22.26 -5.49 -4.97
N GLU A 23 21.45 -6.49 -5.35
CA GLU A 23 21.16 -7.66 -4.53
C GLU A 23 21.21 -8.95 -5.37
N PRO A 24 22.23 -9.80 -5.18
CA PRO A 24 22.40 -11.05 -5.94
C PRO A 24 21.20 -12.00 -5.87
N LYS A 25 20.44 -11.98 -4.78
CA LYS A 25 19.23 -12.80 -4.65
C LYS A 25 18.09 -12.31 -5.53
N PHE A 26 17.99 -11.00 -5.74
CA PHE A 26 17.05 -10.44 -6.70
C PHE A 26 17.44 -10.80 -8.13
N ASP A 27 18.74 -10.75 -8.47
CA ASP A 27 19.25 -11.17 -9.78
C ASP A 27 18.85 -12.62 -10.12
N GLN A 28 18.95 -13.53 -9.13
CA GLN A 28 18.58 -14.94 -9.30
C GLN A 28 17.08 -15.17 -9.53
N ILE A 29 16.20 -14.32 -9.00
CA ILE A 29 14.75 -14.53 -9.10
C ILE A 29 14.09 -13.73 -10.21
N ILE A 30 14.59 -12.55 -10.57
CA ILE A 30 14.00 -11.68 -11.61
C ILE A 30 13.73 -12.43 -12.91
N PRO A 31 14.65 -13.22 -13.48
CA PRO A 31 14.40 -13.96 -14.72
C PRO A 31 13.33 -15.05 -14.62
N LYS A 32 12.97 -15.45 -13.40
CA LYS A 32 12.01 -16.53 -13.12
C LYS A 32 10.61 -15.98 -12.80
N MET A 33 10.46 -14.66 -12.74
CA MET A 33 9.19 -14.01 -12.42
C MET A 33 8.43 -13.66 -13.68
N ASP A 34 7.10 -13.77 -13.59
CA ASP A 34 6.22 -13.13 -14.54
C ASP A 34 6.43 -11.61 -14.52
N LYS A 35 5.86 -10.91 -15.52
CA LYS A 35 5.91 -9.46 -15.60
C LYS A 35 5.45 -8.83 -14.29
N ILE A 36 6.36 -8.08 -13.64
CA ILE A 36 6.05 -7.37 -12.39
C ILE A 36 5.07 -6.22 -12.67
N PRO A 37 3.89 -6.20 -12.03
CA PRO A 37 2.84 -5.25 -12.38
C PRO A 37 3.11 -3.84 -11.83
N LEU A 38 2.79 -2.82 -12.62
CA LEU A 38 2.88 -1.41 -12.22
C LEU A 38 1.97 -1.06 -11.04
N ARG A 39 0.72 -1.55 -11.05
CA ARG A 39 -0.30 -1.36 -9.98
C ARG A 39 -0.51 0.09 -9.54
N ARG A 40 -0.49 1.06 -10.47
CA ARG A 40 -0.86 2.44 -10.16
C ARG A 40 -2.33 2.52 -9.70
N ARG A 41 -2.59 3.40 -8.74
CA ARG A 41 -3.91 3.68 -8.18
C ARG A 41 -4.19 5.17 -8.25
N SER A 42 -5.47 5.55 -8.25
CA SER A 42 -5.85 6.95 -8.03
C SER A 42 -5.37 7.43 -6.66
N ASP A 43 -5.13 8.70 -6.51
CA ASP A 43 -4.89 9.34 -5.22
C ASP A 43 -6.16 10.03 -4.68
N GLY A 44 -6.04 10.62 -3.48
CA GLY A 44 -7.08 11.44 -2.90
C GLY A 44 -7.96 10.72 -1.87
N PHE A 45 -9.01 11.44 -1.46
CA PHE A 45 -9.93 11.00 -0.40
C PHE A 45 -10.56 9.64 -0.67
N ASP A 46 -11.11 9.43 -1.88
CA ASP A 46 -11.76 8.17 -2.28
C ASP A 46 -10.85 6.96 -2.08
N ARG A 47 -9.57 7.12 -2.38
CA ARG A 47 -8.59 6.03 -2.24
C ARG A 47 -8.36 5.66 -0.78
N LEU A 48 -8.13 6.64 0.09
CA LEU A 48 -7.95 6.37 1.52
C LEU A 48 -9.23 5.82 2.15
N LEU A 49 -10.39 6.36 1.77
CA LEU A 49 -11.68 5.86 2.20
C LEU A 49 -11.87 4.39 1.80
N SER A 50 -11.62 4.04 0.54
CA SER A 50 -11.75 2.64 0.08
C SER A 50 -10.79 1.70 0.81
N THR A 51 -9.60 2.18 1.16
CA THR A 51 -8.62 1.42 1.95
C THR A 51 -9.14 1.15 3.37
N ILE A 52 -9.72 2.15 4.05
CA ILE A 52 -10.35 1.97 5.37
C ILE A 52 -11.52 0.97 5.27
N VAL A 53 -12.34 1.07 4.23
CA VAL A 53 -13.48 0.15 4.00
C VAL A 53 -13.01 -1.29 3.87
N SER A 54 -11.89 -1.53 3.21
CA SER A 54 -11.37 -2.88 2.96
C SER A 54 -10.59 -3.51 4.11
N GLN A 55 -10.31 -2.76 5.20
CA GLN A 55 -9.62 -3.32 6.36
C GLN A 55 -10.42 -4.46 7.01
N GLN A 56 -9.74 -5.57 7.31
CA GLN A 56 -10.29 -6.72 8.09
C GLN A 56 -11.59 -7.32 7.52
N VAL A 57 -11.78 -7.27 6.23
CA VAL A 57 -12.90 -7.92 5.53
C VAL A 57 -12.40 -8.61 4.24
N SER A 58 -13.14 -9.58 3.74
CA SER A 58 -12.84 -10.20 2.45
C SER A 58 -12.97 -9.19 1.30
N VAL A 59 -12.29 -9.46 0.18
CA VAL A 59 -12.37 -8.61 -1.03
C VAL A 59 -13.82 -8.45 -1.48
N ALA A 60 -14.59 -9.56 -1.52
CA ALA A 60 -15.99 -9.53 -1.91
C ALA A 60 -16.86 -8.64 -1.01
N ALA A 61 -16.63 -8.72 0.32
CA ALA A 61 -17.33 -7.86 1.28
C ALA A 61 -16.94 -6.38 1.12
N ALA A 62 -15.63 -6.09 0.94
CA ALA A 62 -15.14 -4.74 0.70
C ALA A 62 -15.79 -4.14 -0.56
N ASP A 63 -15.84 -4.90 -1.66
CA ASP A 63 -16.45 -4.47 -2.92
C ASP A 63 -17.96 -4.21 -2.79
N ALA A 64 -18.65 -5.05 -2.03
CA ALA A 64 -20.08 -4.86 -1.77
C ALA A 64 -20.35 -3.59 -0.96
N ILE A 65 -19.58 -3.34 0.10
CA ILE A 65 -19.67 -2.11 0.92
C ILE A 65 -19.31 -0.89 0.07
N TRP A 66 -18.22 -0.98 -0.71
CA TRP A 66 -17.77 0.13 -1.55
C TRP A 66 -18.80 0.53 -2.60
N ARG A 67 -19.50 -0.42 -3.21
CA ARG A 67 -20.62 -0.15 -4.12
C ARG A 67 -21.74 0.62 -3.43
N LYS A 68 -22.16 0.20 -2.24
CA LYS A 68 -23.19 0.89 -1.45
C LYS A 68 -22.75 2.32 -1.09
N ILE A 69 -21.51 2.52 -0.67
CA ILE A 69 -20.92 3.84 -0.36
C ILE A 69 -21.01 4.76 -1.57
N LYS A 70 -20.65 4.28 -2.76
CA LYS A 70 -20.72 5.07 -4.00
C LYS A 70 -22.16 5.41 -4.38
N LEU A 71 -23.09 4.48 -4.31
CA LEU A 71 -24.50 4.70 -4.60
C LEU A 71 -25.12 5.74 -3.66
N ALA A 72 -24.78 5.72 -2.38
CA ALA A 72 -25.22 6.72 -1.39
C ALA A 72 -24.48 8.07 -1.51
N GLY A 73 -23.44 8.15 -2.35
CA GLY A 73 -22.60 9.34 -2.51
C GLY A 73 -21.65 9.60 -1.33
N PHE A 74 -21.46 8.61 -0.45
CA PHE A 74 -20.58 8.73 0.72
C PHE A 74 -19.08 8.64 0.37
N ASN A 75 -18.75 8.53 -0.89
CA ASN A 75 -17.38 8.75 -1.36
C ASN A 75 -17.00 10.25 -1.43
N LYS A 76 -17.87 11.17 -1.00
CA LYS A 76 -17.63 12.62 -0.93
C LYS A 76 -17.53 13.07 0.52
N ILE A 77 -16.49 13.85 0.85
CA ILE A 77 -16.24 14.40 2.19
C ILE A 77 -17.49 15.06 2.77
N THR A 78 -18.14 15.93 1.98
CA THR A 78 -19.33 16.68 2.41
C THR A 78 -20.51 15.79 2.78
N LYS A 79 -20.67 14.65 2.10
CA LYS A 79 -21.72 13.68 2.37
C LYS A 79 -21.44 12.90 3.65
N ILE A 80 -20.19 12.42 3.87
CA ILE A 80 -19.83 11.76 5.14
C ILE A 80 -20.01 12.68 6.33
N LYS A 81 -19.63 13.96 6.21
CA LYS A 81 -19.80 14.94 7.31
C LYS A 81 -21.25 15.14 7.73
N LYS A 82 -22.19 15.04 6.79
CA LYS A 82 -23.64 15.25 7.03
C LYS A 82 -24.40 13.96 7.38
N ALA A 83 -23.84 12.80 7.03
CA ALA A 83 -24.50 11.51 7.26
C ALA A 83 -24.66 11.22 8.76
N SER A 84 -25.76 10.61 9.15
CA SER A 84 -25.94 10.01 10.47
C SER A 84 -25.09 8.74 10.60
N ASP A 85 -24.85 8.28 11.82
CA ASP A 85 -24.15 7.00 12.04
C ASP A 85 -25.00 5.82 11.55
N GLN A 86 -26.33 5.95 11.56
CA GLN A 86 -27.21 4.91 11.04
C GLN A 86 -27.07 4.76 9.53
N GLU A 87 -27.10 5.85 8.76
CA GLU A 87 -26.88 5.82 7.31
C GLU A 87 -25.52 5.20 6.94
N LEU A 88 -24.48 5.48 7.72
CA LEU A 88 -23.15 4.87 7.52
C LEU A 88 -23.14 3.38 7.89
N ARG A 89 -23.94 2.93 8.86
CA ARG A 89 -24.14 1.50 9.16
C ARG A 89 -24.89 0.77 8.05
N ASP A 90 -25.90 1.38 7.49
CA ASP A 90 -26.75 0.78 6.45
C ASP A 90 -25.97 0.46 5.16
N VAL A 91 -24.92 1.23 4.87
CA VAL A 91 -23.98 0.89 3.79
C VAL A 91 -22.97 -0.18 4.17
N GLY A 92 -22.96 -0.67 5.41
CA GLY A 92 -22.14 -1.80 5.87
C GLY A 92 -20.88 -1.40 6.65
N LEU A 93 -20.77 -0.17 7.14
CA LEU A 93 -19.63 0.25 7.98
C LEU A 93 -19.84 -0.18 9.43
N SER A 94 -18.83 -0.84 10.01
CA SER A 94 -18.78 -1.11 11.44
C SER A 94 -18.63 0.20 12.26
N LYS A 95 -18.97 0.17 13.55
CA LYS A 95 -18.80 1.31 14.46
C LYS A 95 -17.37 1.87 14.41
N GLN A 96 -16.36 0.99 14.36
CA GLN A 96 -14.96 1.39 14.26
C GLN A 96 -14.64 2.08 12.93
N LYS A 97 -15.13 1.52 11.81
CA LYS A 97 -14.94 2.13 10.48
C LYS A 97 -15.65 3.47 10.35
N ILE A 98 -16.83 3.65 10.97
CA ILE A 98 -17.51 4.96 11.02
C ILE A 98 -16.61 6.00 11.70
N LYS A 99 -15.99 5.67 12.84
CA LYS A 99 -15.02 6.54 13.51
C LYS A 99 -13.86 6.92 12.57
N TYR A 100 -13.32 5.95 11.83
CA TYR A 100 -12.20 6.18 10.91
C TYR A 100 -12.58 7.02 9.70
N VAL A 101 -13.72 6.75 9.05
CA VAL A 101 -14.15 7.54 7.89
C VAL A 101 -14.52 8.98 8.28
N ARG A 102 -15.06 9.20 9.49
CA ARG A 102 -15.27 10.54 10.02
C ARG A 102 -13.96 11.26 10.32
N SER A 103 -12.98 10.58 10.92
CA SER A 103 -11.64 11.12 11.13
C SER A 103 -11.03 11.56 9.80
N LEU A 104 -11.10 10.71 8.77
CA LEU A 104 -10.61 11.03 7.43
C LEU A 104 -11.39 12.22 6.81
N ALA A 105 -12.71 12.25 6.92
CA ALA A 105 -13.52 13.34 6.36
C ALA A 105 -13.30 14.68 7.07
N ASN A 106 -12.91 14.67 8.35
CA ASN A 106 -12.61 15.86 9.13
C ASN A 106 -11.13 16.26 9.10
N SER A 107 -10.26 15.43 8.53
CA SER A 107 -8.85 15.78 8.36
C SER A 107 -8.71 16.98 7.42
N LYS A 108 -7.64 17.74 7.61
CA LYS A 108 -7.28 18.88 6.76
C LYS A 108 -6.23 18.50 5.71
N ILE A 109 -6.23 17.23 5.26
CA ILE A 109 -5.25 16.75 4.27
C ILE A 109 -5.42 17.53 2.97
N ASP A 110 -4.36 18.20 2.55
CA ASP A 110 -4.24 18.73 1.19
C ASP A 110 -3.64 17.64 0.27
N TYR A 111 -4.53 16.91 -0.41
CA TYR A 111 -4.14 15.85 -1.33
C TYR A 111 -3.26 16.32 -2.47
N ARG A 112 -3.31 17.61 -2.85
CA ARG A 112 -2.47 18.17 -3.90
C ARG A 112 -1.03 18.32 -3.39
N SER A 113 -0.84 18.85 -2.19
CA SER A 113 0.48 19.02 -1.59
C SER A 113 1.17 17.68 -1.31
N LEU A 114 0.43 16.59 -1.01
CA LEU A 114 1.02 15.25 -0.84
C LEU A 114 1.83 14.78 -2.06
N ARG A 115 1.52 15.28 -3.27
CA ARG A 115 2.22 14.88 -4.50
C ARG A 115 3.65 15.40 -4.57
N THR A 116 3.93 16.53 -3.95
CA THR A 116 5.24 17.20 -3.94
C THR A 116 5.97 17.11 -2.60
N MET A 117 5.23 16.75 -1.54
CA MET A 117 5.78 16.58 -0.19
C MET A 117 6.74 15.39 -0.13
N PRO A 118 7.83 15.45 0.65
CA PRO A 118 8.71 14.29 0.89
C PRO A 118 7.95 13.08 1.45
N THR A 119 8.29 11.87 1.03
CA THR A 119 7.59 10.63 1.41
C THR A 119 7.48 10.45 2.93
N SER A 120 8.52 10.79 3.69
CA SER A 120 8.49 10.73 5.15
C SER A 120 7.45 11.65 5.77
N GLN A 121 7.26 12.83 5.19
CA GLN A 121 6.22 13.79 5.61
C GLN A 121 4.83 13.31 5.19
N VAL A 122 4.67 12.72 3.99
CA VAL A 122 3.41 12.10 3.56
C VAL A 122 2.97 11.05 4.56
N VAL A 123 3.87 10.14 4.95
CA VAL A 123 3.56 9.09 5.94
C VAL A 123 3.17 9.71 7.28
N LYS A 124 3.93 10.70 7.75
CA LYS A 124 3.64 11.41 9.00
C LYS A 124 2.28 12.11 8.96
N GLU A 125 1.95 12.80 7.88
CA GLU A 125 0.67 13.50 7.70
C GLU A 125 -0.51 12.53 7.69
N LEU A 126 -0.42 11.45 6.92
CA LEU A 126 -1.49 10.48 6.80
C LEU A 126 -1.73 9.71 8.11
N THR A 127 -0.69 9.39 8.86
CA THR A 127 -0.81 8.66 10.13
C THR A 127 -1.42 9.48 11.27
N GLN A 128 -1.62 10.79 11.12
CA GLN A 128 -2.41 11.61 12.06
C GLN A 128 -3.89 11.27 11.97
N VAL A 129 -4.36 10.66 10.88
CA VAL A 129 -5.76 10.28 10.70
C VAL A 129 -6.03 8.96 11.38
N SER A 130 -6.97 8.93 12.32
CA SER A 130 -7.38 7.69 12.99
C SER A 130 -7.85 6.66 11.98
N GLY A 131 -7.27 5.46 12.03
CA GLY A 131 -7.52 4.36 11.09
C GLY A 131 -6.53 4.27 9.92
N ILE A 132 -5.57 5.20 9.82
CA ILE A 132 -4.47 5.12 8.87
C ILE A 132 -3.17 4.88 9.64
N GLY A 133 -2.68 3.65 9.59
CA GLY A 133 -1.37 3.28 10.14
C GLY A 133 -0.24 3.43 9.10
N ASN A 134 1.01 3.19 9.55
CA ASN A 134 2.20 3.27 8.69
C ASN A 134 2.03 2.45 7.41
N TRP A 135 1.62 1.18 7.51
CA TRP A 135 1.39 0.33 6.35
C TRP A 135 0.44 0.96 5.33
N THR A 136 -0.69 1.52 5.77
CA THR A 136 -1.67 2.16 4.88
C THR A 136 -1.08 3.41 4.21
N ALA A 137 -0.34 4.23 4.95
CA ALA A 137 0.30 5.44 4.44
C ALA A 137 1.42 5.11 3.43
N GLU A 138 2.24 4.09 3.72
CA GLU A 138 3.31 3.60 2.84
C GLU A 138 2.74 3.00 1.54
N ILE A 139 1.67 2.21 1.63
CA ILE A 139 0.95 1.67 0.46
C ILE A 139 0.34 2.79 -0.39
N TYR A 140 -0.20 3.85 0.24
CA TYR A 140 -0.70 5.01 -0.47
C TYR A 140 0.43 5.76 -1.19
N ALA A 141 1.54 6.02 -0.50
CA ALA A 141 2.71 6.65 -1.11
C ALA A 141 3.25 5.83 -2.30
N MET A 142 3.32 4.51 -2.15
CA MET A 142 3.81 3.58 -3.18
C MET A 142 2.93 3.51 -4.42
N PHE A 143 1.61 3.33 -4.25
CA PHE A 143 0.72 3.04 -5.38
C PHE A 143 -0.09 4.24 -5.86
N SER A 144 -0.44 5.17 -4.98
CA SER A 144 -1.21 6.36 -5.37
C SER A 144 -0.30 7.51 -5.77
N LEU A 145 0.72 7.82 -4.97
CA LEU A 145 1.68 8.85 -5.33
C LEU A 145 2.80 8.33 -6.26
N GLY A 146 3.04 7.02 -6.28
CA GLY A 146 4.04 6.40 -7.16
C GLY A 146 5.47 6.53 -6.66
N ARG A 147 5.67 6.79 -5.37
CA ARG A 147 7.02 6.92 -4.81
C ARG A 147 7.84 5.66 -5.05
N ALA A 148 9.05 5.83 -5.60
CA ALA A 148 9.95 4.72 -5.88
C ALA A 148 10.70 4.26 -4.63
N ASP A 149 11.03 5.20 -3.76
CA ASP A 149 11.81 4.94 -2.55
C ASP A 149 10.93 4.91 -1.30
N VAL A 150 10.01 3.96 -1.28
CA VAL A 150 9.13 3.66 -0.13
C VAL A 150 8.92 2.16 -0.03
N PHE A 151 8.93 1.63 1.18
CA PHE A 151 8.66 0.23 1.50
C PHE A 151 7.57 0.12 2.57
N ALA A 152 6.88 -1.01 2.62
CA ALA A 152 5.86 -1.28 3.63
C ALA A 152 6.27 -2.48 4.50
N PRO A 153 7.24 -2.32 5.42
CA PRO A 153 7.83 -3.43 6.15
C PRO A 153 6.88 -4.08 7.18
N GLY A 154 5.75 -3.42 7.49
CA GLY A 154 4.66 -4.02 8.27
C GLY A 154 3.80 -5.01 7.48
N ASP A 155 4.04 -5.21 6.17
CA ASP A 155 3.31 -6.17 5.35
C ASP A 155 3.81 -7.59 5.59
N LEU A 156 2.92 -8.47 6.07
CA LEU A 156 3.28 -9.85 6.42
C LEU A 156 3.75 -10.68 5.21
N ALA A 157 3.23 -10.40 4.00
CA ALA A 157 3.67 -11.09 2.80
C ALA A 157 5.07 -10.66 2.39
N LEU A 158 5.42 -9.37 2.57
CA LEU A 158 6.79 -8.89 2.34
C LEU A 158 7.78 -9.46 3.35
N GLN A 159 7.40 -9.53 4.64
CA GLN A 159 8.22 -10.15 5.67
C GLN A 159 8.47 -11.63 5.35
N GLU A 160 7.44 -12.37 4.96
CA GLU A 160 7.57 -13.79 4.63
C GLU A 160 8.34 -14.00 3.31
N ALA A 161 8.10 -13.18 2.29
CA ALA A 161 8.87 -13.21 1.06
C ALA A 161 10.38 -13.01 1.31
N THR A 162 10.69 -12.06 2.17
CA THR A 162 12.09 -11.79 2.57
C THR A 162 12.68 -12.98 3.32
N ARG A 163 11.93 -13.55 4.29
CA ARG A 163 12.38 -14.76 4.99
C ARG A 163 12.73 -15.87 4.03
N LEU A 164 11.84 -16.18 3.08
CA LEU A 164 12.02 -17.26 2.11
C LEU A 164 13.22 -16.99 1.16
N LEU A 165 13.28 -15.78 0.60
CA LEU A 165 14.30 -15.43 -0.38
C LEU A 165 15.71 -15.36 0.24
N PHE A 166 15.79 -14.81 1.45
CA PHE A 166 17.08 -14.62 2.14
C PHE A 166 17.46 -15.80 3.05
N ASN A 167 16.64 -16.87 3.09
CA ASN A 167 16.85 -18.06 3.93
C ASN A 167 17.00 -17.69 5.42
N LEU A 168 16.20 -16.76 5.91
CA LEU A 168 16.20 -16.38 7.32
C LEU A 168 15.52 -17.47 8.14
N LYS A 169 16.01 -17.71 9.35
CA LYS A 169 15.43 -18.69 10.29
C LYS A 169 14.00 -18.31 10.66
N GLU A 170 13.77 -17.02 10.92
CA GLU A 170 12.49 -16.46 11.33
C GLU A 170 12.09 -15.30 10.42
N ARG A 171 10.81 -15.00 10.44
CA ARG A 171 10.27 -13.84 9.71
C ARG A 171 10.82 -12.56 10.36
N PRO A 172 11.43 -11.66 9.58
CA PRO A 172 11.96 -10.42 10.12
C PRO A 172 10.81 -9.56 10.67
N SER A 173 11.04 -8.92 11.79
CA SER A 173 10.17 -7.88 12.32
C SER A 173 10.08 -6.68 11.37
N GLU A 174 9.08 -5.81 11.56
CA GLU A 174 8.96 -4.57 10.81
C GLU A 174 10.25 -3.74 10.86
N LYS A 175 10.89 -3.63 12.04
CA LYS A 175 12.10 -2.86 12.24
C LYS A 175 13.29 -3.44 11.46
N GLU A 176 13.48 -4.75 11.50
CA GLU A 176 14.54 -5.45 10.77
C GLU A 176 14.33 -5.33 9.27
N LEU A 177 13.11 -5.59 8.79
CA LEU A 177 12.81 -5.48 7.37
C LEU A 177 12.94 -4.04 6.85
N ARG A 178 12.61 -3.03 7.65
CA ARG A 178 12.85 -1.62 7.33
C ARG A 178 14.34 -1.32 7.18
N SER A 179 15.18 -1.96 7.99
CA SER A 179 16.64 -1.82 7.87
C SER A 179 17.16 -2.47 6.59
N ILE A 180 16.74 -3.71 6.31
CA ILE A 180 17.12 -4.44 5.10
C ILE A 180 16.69 -3.67 3.84
N ALA A 181 15.47 -3.14 3.83
CA ALA A 181 14.95 -2.44 2.65
C ALA A 181 15.70 -1.16 2.29
N LYS A 182 16.47 -0.56 3.19
CA LYS A 182 17.31 0.62 2.90
C LYS A 182 18.36 0.34 1.82
N ASP A 183 18.87 -0.87 1.78
CA ASP A 183 19.89 -1.27 0.80
C ASP A 183 19.31 -1.36 -0.63
N TRP A 184 17.97 -1.34 -0.77
CA TRP A 184 17.27 -1.36 -2.05
C TRP A 184 16.88 0.05 -2.55
N SER A 185 17.33 1.12 -1.84
CA SER A 185 17.15 2.50 -2.29
C SER A 185 17.92 2.75 -3.61
N PRO A 186 17.36 3.55 -4.54
CA PRO A 186 16.10 4.29 -4.50
C PRO A 186 14.88 3.50 -5.06
N TRP A 187 14.94 2.17 -5.13
CA TRP A 187 13.94 1.32 -5.78
C TRP A 187 13.15 0.42 -4.83
N GLN A 188 13.04 0.81 -3.55
CA GLN A 188 12.36 0.03 -2.52
C GLN A 188 10.95 -0.41 -2.92
N ALA A 189 10.18 0.45 -3.62
CA ALA A 189 8.84 0.13 -4.09
C ALA A 189 8.82 -0.89 -5.24
N VAL A 190 9.90 -0.99 -6.02
CA VAL A 190 10.06 -2.05 -7.04
C VAL A 190 10.44 -3.36 -6.36
N ALA A 191 11.33 -3.32 -5.37
CA ALA A 191 11.67 -4.48 -4.54
C ALA A 191 10.42 -5.07 -3.85
N ALA A 192 9.55 -4.22 -3.30
CA ALA A 192 8.28 -4.67 -2.73
C ALA A 192 7.40 -5.41 -3.74
N ARG A 193 7.26 -4.88 -4.98
CA ARG A 193 6.48 -5.53 -6.04
C ARG A 193 7.07 -6.88 -6.44
N LEU A 194 8.40 -6.96 -6.55
CA LEU A 194 9.12 -8.20 -6.84
C LEU A 194 8.88 -9.24 -5.74
N LEU A 195 9.03 -8.85 -4.47
CA LEU A 195 8.81 -9.72 -3.32
C LEU A 195 7.37 -10.21 -3.22
N TRP A 196 6.35 -9.37 -3.46
CA TRP A 196 4.96 -9.85 -3.53
C TRP A 196 4.73 -10.84 -4.67
N SER A 197 5.35 -10.63 -5.82
CA SER A 197 5.25 -11.56 -6.95
C SER A 197 5.93 -12.89 -6.63
N TYR A 198 7.11 -12.84 -6.03
CA TYR A 198 7.83 -14.01 -5.54
C TYR A 198 7.02 -14.80 -4.50
N TYR A 199 6.47 -14.13 -3.49
CA TYR A 199 5.62 -14.74 -2.48
C TYR A 199 4.41 -15.48 -3.08
N ASN A 200 3.71 -14.83 -4.00
CA ASN A 200 2.57 -15.43 -4.69
C ASN A 200 2.96 -16.67 -5.50
N GLN A 201 4.14 -16.66 -6.13
CA GLN A 201 4.65 -17.81 -6.87
C GLN A 201 4.99 -18.98 -5.92
N GLN A 202 5.61 -18.70 -4.77
CA GLN A 202 5.91 -19.72 -3.76
C GLN A 202 4.63 -20.34 -3.20
N LYS A 203 3.63 -19.53 -2.83
CA LYS A 203 2.33 -20.03 -2.36
C LYS A 203 1.64 -20.95 -3.37
N LYS A 204 1.68 -20.65 -4.66
CA LYS A 204 1.11 -21.51 -5.70
C LYS A 204 1.85 -22.85 -5.78
N ARG A 205 3.17 -22.86 -5.61
CA ARG A 205 3.98 -24.09 -5.60
C ARG A 205 3.71 -24.97 -4.38
N GLU A 206 3.41 -24.38 -3.22
CA GLU A 206 3.09 -25.09 -2.00
C GLU A 206 1.61 -25.55 -1.94
N GLY A 207 0.80 -25.26 -2.96
CA GLY A 207 -0.64 -25.62 -3.01
C GLY A 207 -1.50 -24.87 -2.01
N ILE A 208 -0.98 -23.81 -1.38
CA ILE A 208 -1.70 -22.94 -0.45
C ILE A 208 -2.50 -21.91 -1.27
N ARG A 209 -3.84 -22.04 -1.25
CA ARG A 209 -4.78 -21.08 -1.89
C ARG A 209 -5.11 -19.92 -0.97
#